data_8f22380265d108ba3050273b51c626d7
#
_entry.id   8f22380265d108ba3050273b51c626d7
#
_cell.length_a   1.000
_cell.length_b   1.000
_cell.length_c   1.000
_cell.angle_alpha   90.00
_cell.angle_beta   90.00
_cell.angle_gamma   90.00
#
_symmetry.space_group_name_H-M   'P 1'
#
loop_
_entity.id
_entity.type
_entity.pdbx_description
1 polymer ?
#
loop_
_entity_poly.entity_id
_entity_poly.type
_entity_poly.pdbx_seq_one_letter_code
_entity_poly.pdbx_strand_id
1 'polypeptide(L)'
;MALALETVTNSIAALTVTGVKMCDIDEIPSPADMDRTPHFYPEPGGFVNSLTVTRDSFGSPSRADKHVTYTLRYVFAYQPSGNERALKDQYPLMVGLALDILDVLIANDDITGAIDMTPSGAGGFGLVMAPDGRYFCGCIINLTVMEFIN
;
A
#
# COMPACT_ATOMS: atom_id res chain seq x y z
N MET A 1 -2.07 -3.54 23.63
CA MET A 1 -1.94 -4.24 22.33
C MET A 1 -1.41 -3.24 21.32
N ALA A 2 -0.26 -3.51 20.74
CA ALA A 2 0.36 -2.59 19.77
C ALA A 2 0.52 -3.32 18.44
N LEU A 3 0.14 -2.65 17.35
CA LEU A 3 0.35 -3.16 16.01
C LEU A 3 1.80 -2.95 15.57
N ALA A 4 2.32 -3.88 14.80
CA ALA A 4 3.66 -3.77 14.21
C ALA A 4 3.61 -2.98 12.89
N LEU A 5 2.87 -1.88 12.87
CA LEU A 5 2.64 -1.07 11.68
C LEU A 5 3.95 -0.55 11.07
N GLU A 6 4.87 -0.11 11.91
CA GLU A 6 6.18 0.36 11.46
C GLU A 6 6.96 -0.76 10.76
N THR A 7 6.95 -1.96 11.33
CA THR A 7 7.60 -3.13 10.72
C THR A 7 7.01 -3.43 9.34
N VAL A 8 5.69 -3.38 9.23
CA VAL A 8 5.00 -3.64 7.96
C VAL A 8 5.36 -2.59 6.91
N THR A 9 5.27 -1.31 7.27
CA THR A 9 5.54 -0.22 6.34
C THR A 9 7.02 -0.17 5.93
N ASN A 10 7.94 -0.43 6.87
CA ASN A 10 9.37 -0.50 6.56
C ASN A 10 9.65 -1.66 5.59
N SER A 11 9.02 -2.80 5.80
CA SER A 11 9.19 -3.97 4.93
C SER A 11 8.69 -3.69 3.51
N ILE A 12 7.57 -2.99 3.38
CA ILE A 12 7.03 -2.59 2.07
C ILE A 12 7.97 -1.59 1.39
N ALA A 13 8.46 -0.59 2.13
CA ALA A 13 9.38 0.41 1.60
C ALA A 13 10.72 -0.18 1.16
N ALA A 14 11.12 -1.30 1.74
CA ALA A 14 12.36 -2.00 1.40
C ALA A 14 12.24 -2.85 0.12
N LEU A 15 11.03 -3.08 -0.38
CA LEU A 15 10.83 -3.83 -1.62
C LEU A 15 11.27 -3.01 -2.82
N THR A 16 11.78 -3.69 -3.82
CA THR A 16 12.22 -3.06 -5.07
C THR A 16 11.25 -3.36 -6.19
N VAL A 17 10.67 -2.31 -6.75
CA VAL A 17 9.88 -2.38 -7.99
C VAL A 17 10.56 -1.47 -9.00
N THR A 18 10.97 -2.03 -10.12
CA THR A 18 11.70 -1.28 -11.14
C THR A 18 10.87 -0.10 -11.67
N GLY A 19 11.41 1.10 -11.58
CA GLY A 19 10.77 2.31 -12.06
C GLY A 19 9.77 2.93 -11.09
N VAL A 20 9.65 2.41 -9.88
CA VAL A 20 8.75 2.93 -8.85
C VAL A 20 9.52 3.23 -7.57
N LYS A 21 9.30 4.41 -7.00
CA LYS A 21 9.83 4.75 -5.67
C LYS A 21 8.84 4.24 -4.61
N MET A 22 9.27 3.26 -3.84
CA MET A 22 8.51 2.74 -2.71
C MET A 22 8.78 3.60 -1.48
N CYS A 23 7.75 4.20 -0.91
CA CYS A 23 7.85 5.14 0.20
C CYS A 23 7.43 4.53 1.52
N ASP A 24 8.10 4.93 2.59
CA ASP A 24 7.72 4.59 3.96
C ASP A 24 6.63 5.54 4.48
N ILE A 25 6.09 5.22 5.65
CA ILE A 25 5.01 6.00 6.28
C ILE A 25 5.41 7.43 6.61
N ASP A 26 6.68 7.67 6.87
CA ASP A 26 7.23 8.99 7.17
C ASP A 26 7.77 9.73 5.93
N GLU A 27 7.73 9.09 4.77
CA GLU A 27 8.18 9.68 3.52
C GLU A 27 7.00 10.20 2.71
N ILE A 28 6.72 11.50 2.83
CA ILE A 28 5.74 12.14 1.96
C ILE A 28 6.46 12.59 0.69
N PRO A 29 6.06 12.12 -0.50
CA PRO A 29 6.73 12.52 -1.73
C PRO A 29 6.64 14.02 -1.96
N SER A 30 7.76 14.63 -2.36
CA SER A 30 7.75 16.02 -2.79
C SER A 30 7.18 16.14 -4.20
N PRO A 31 6.56 17.29 -4.55
CA PRO A 31 6.05 17.50 -5.91
C PRO A 31 7.10 17.33 -7.01
N ALA A 32 8.31 17.80 -6.77
CA ALA A 32 9.40 17.70 -7.74
C ALA A 32 9.82 16.25 -7.99
N ASP A 33 9.81 15.41 -6.93
CA ASP A 33 10.17 14.00 -7.06
C ASP A 33 9.06 13.23 -7.80
N MET A 34 7.80 13.54 -7.49
CA MET A 34 6.66 12.90 -8.14
C MET A 34 6.55 13.24 -9.63
N ASP A 35 7.05 14.38 -10.06
CA ASP A 35 7.07 14.76 -11.48
C ASP A 35 8.03 13.90 -12.30
N ARG A 36 9.01 13.29 -11.66
CA ARG A 36 10.10 12.55 -12.34
C ARG A 36 9.94 11.05 -12.30
N THR A 37 9.36 10.52 -11.22
CA THR A 37 9.35 9.09 -10.96
C THR A 37 7.99 8.69 -10.40
N PRO A 38 7.40 7.59 -10.88
CA PRO A 38 6.23 7.01 -10.24
C PRO A 38 6.50 6.69 -8.76
N HIS A 39 5.53 7.01 -7.90
CA HIS A 39 5.65 6.81 -6.45
C HIS A 39 4.53 5.91 -5.93
N PHE A 40 4.89 5.07 -4.99
CA PHE A 40 3.97 4.24 -4.23
C PHE A 40 4.11 4.63 -2.75
N TYR A 41 3.09 5.25 -2.19
CA TYR A 41 3.16 5.84 -0.86
C TYR A 41 1.88 5.63 -0.06
N PRO A 42 1.98 5.61 1.29
CA PRO A 42 0.80 5.53 2.15
C PRO A 42 -0.15 6.71 1.91
N GLU A 43 -1.44 6.44 1.83
CA GLU A 43 -2.44 7.50 1.63
C GLU A 43 -2.55 8.36 2.89
N PRO A 44 -2.26 9.68 2.80
CA PRO A 44 -2.27 10.54 3.99
C PRO A 44 -3.64 10.71 4.63
N GLY A 45 -4.72 10.57 3.87
CA GLY A 45 -6.08 10.84 4.31
C GLY A 45 -6.83 9.64 4.89
N GLY A 46 -6.18 8.50 5.10
CA GLY A 46 -6.86 7.30 5.61
C GLY A 46 -6.05 6.04 5.36
N PHE A 47 -4.82 6.04 5.84
CA PHE A 47 -3.89 4.97 5.58
C PHE A 47 -4.34 3.64 6.18
N VAL A 48 -4.65 3.64 7.48
CA VAL A 48 -5.21 2.45 8.13
C VAL A 48 -6.72 2.51 8.01
N ASN A 49 -7.27 1.55 7.28
CA ASN A 49 -8.70 1.44 7.04
C ASN A 49 -9.17 0.08 7.54
N SER A 50 -10.33 0.01 8.15
CA SER A 50 -10.90 -1.25 8.58
C SER A 50 -9.97 -2.05 9.52
N LEU A 51 -10.25 -2.02 10.79
CA LEU A 51 -9.49 -2.78 11.79
C LEU A 51 -10.43 -3.69 12.56
N THR A 52 -10.12 -5.00 12.56
CA THR A 52 -10.93 -6.02 13.21
C THR A 52 -10.04 -6.88 14.10
N VAL A 53 -10.51 -7.13 15.32
CA VAL A 53 -9.83 -8.03 16.26
C VAL A 53 -10.65 -9.31 16.40
N THR A 54 -10.01 -10.44 16.17
CA THR A 54 -10.65 -11.74 16.28
C THR A 54 -9.90 -12.59 17.30
N ARG A 55 -10.66 -13.34 18.11
CA ARG A 55 -10.11 -14.25 19.08
C ARG A 55 -10.19 -15.67 18.53
N ASP A 56 -9.05 -16.33 18.44
CA ASP A 56 -8.93 -17.61 17.73
C ASP A 56 -9.23 -18.83 18.58
N SER A 57 -9.23 -18.73 19.92
CA SER A 57 -9.47 -19.89 20.75
C SER A 57 -10.74 -19.75 21.60
N PHE A 58 -11.60 -20.73 21.46
CA PHE A 58 -12.73 -20.96 22.36
C PHE A 58 -12.30 -21.91 23.48
N GLY A 59 -12.49 -21.52 24.70
CA GLY A 59 -12.39 -22.43 25.83
C GLY A 59 -11.07 -22.41 26.58
N SER A 60 -10.11 -21.56 26.24
CA SER A 60 -8.90 -21.35 27.02
C SER A 60 -8.73 -19.88 27.38
N PRO A 61 -9.26 -19.43 28.52
CA PRO A 61 -9.22 -18.01 28.88
C PRO A 61 -7.82 -17.46 29.16
N SER A 62 -6.85 -18.33 29.41
CA SER A 62 -5.48 -17.90 29.74
C SER A 62 -4.55 -17.76 28.52
N ARG A 63 -4.98 -18.23 27.35
CA ARG A 63 -4.16 -18.24 26.12
C ARG A 63 -4.97 -17.92 24.88
N ALA A 64 -5.81 -16.94 24.97
CA ALA A 64 -6.54 -16.53 23.78
C ALA A 64 -5.61 -15.86 22.81
N ASP A 65 -5.17 -16.59 21.83
CA ASP A 65 -4.48 -16.00 20.69
C ASP A 65 -5.48 -15.09 19.98
N LYS A 66 -5.01 -13.90 19.72
CA LYS A 66 -5.79 -12.91 18.99
C LYS A 66 -5.11 -12.64 17.68
N HIS A 67 -5.88 -12.42 16.65
CA HIS A 67 -5.33 -11.82 15.46
C HIS A 67 -6.06 -10.52 15.14
N VAL A 68 -5.31 -9.58 14.63
CA VAL A 68 -5.82 -8.30 14.19
C VAL A 68 -5.68 -8.25 12.67
N THR A 69 -6.79 -7.99 12.00
CA THR A 69 -6.81 -7.79 10.55
C THR A 69 -7.12 -6.34 10.26
N TYR A 70 -6.31 -5.72 9.45
CA TYR A 70 -6.53 -4.34 9.04
C TYR A 70 -6.13 -4.14 7.58
N THR A 71 -6.66 -3.09 6.98
CA THR A 71 -6.39 -2.74 5.60
C THR A 71 -5.56 -1.48 5.54
N LEU A 72 -4.49 -1.52 4.75
CA LEU A 72 -3.66 -0.36 4.46
C LEU A 72 -3.98 0.13 3.06
N ARG A 73 -4.11 1.45 2.91
CA ARG A 73 -4.34 2.09 1.62
C ARG A 73 -3.08 2.78 1.16
N TYR A 74 -2.63 2.40 -0.02
CA TYR A 74 -1.51 3.02 -0.69
C TYR A 74 -1.98 3.71 -1.97
N VAL A 75 -1.34 4.82 -2.29
CA VAL A 75 -1.55 5.52 -3.55
C VAL A 75 -0.38 5.18 -4.48
N PHE A 76 -0.72 4.77 -5.69
CA PHE A 76 0.25 4.68 -6.77
C PHE A 76 0.04 5.87 -7.70
N ALA A 77 0.97 6.81 -7.70
CA ALA A 77 0.95 7.98 -8.57
C ALA A 77 1.95 7.75 -9.71
N TYR A 78 1.44 7.61 -10.93
CA TYR A 78 2.24 7.27 -12.10
C TYR A 78 2.86 8.49 -12.76
N GLN A 79 2.03 9.43 -13.21
CA GLN A 79 2.47 10.67 -13.85
C GLN A 79 1.49 11.80 -13.55
N PRO A 80 1.96 13.06 -13.53
CA PRO A 80 1.05 14.20 -13.38
C PRO A 80 0.01 14.22 -14.49
N SER A 81 -1.24 14.53 -14.13
CA SER A 81 -2.28 14.79 -15.13
C SER A 81 -2.02 16.13 -15.81
N GLY A 82 -2.42 16.23 -17.08
CA GLY A 82 -2.20 17.46 -17.84
C GLY A 82 -0.87 17.52 -18.59
N ASN A 83 0.00 16.53 -18.45
CA ASN A 83 1.06 16.33 -19.42
C ASN A 83 0.42 15.95 -20.76
N GLU A 84 1.05 16.33 -21.87
CA GLU A 84 0.52 16.26 -23.24
C GLU A 84 0.04 14.87 -23.71
N ARG A 85 -0.02 13.90 -22.81
CA ARG A 85 -0.48 12.55 -23.12
C ARG A 85 -1.92 12.36 -22.67
N ALA A 86 -2.72 11.80 -23.56
CA ALA A 86 -4.07 11.39 -23.20
C ALA A 86 -4.02 10.30 -22.13
N LEU A 87 -4.95 10.36 -21.17
CA LEU A 87 -5.04 9.37 -20.10
C LEU A 87 -5.10 7.93 -20.64
N LYS A 88 -5.81 7.73 -21.71
CA LYS A 88 -5.94 6.44 -22.38
C LYS A 88 -4.59 5.87 -22.85
N ASP A 89 -3.65 6.73 -23.26
CA ASP A 89 -2.32 6.29 -23.69
C ASP A 89 -1.42 5.91 -22.51
N GLN A 90 -1.75 6.40 -21.32
CA GLN A 90 -1.03 6.11 -20.10
C GLN A 90 -1.52 4.84 -19.40
N TYR A 91 -2.77 4.45 -19.60
CA TYR A 91 -3.36 3.29 -18.92
C TYR A 91 -2.56 2.00 -19.07
N PRO A 92 -2.13 1.60 -20.27
CA PRO A 92 -1.39 0.33 -20.39
C PRO A 92 -0.10 0.31 -19.58
N LEU A 93 0.64 1.42 -19.54
CA LEU A 93 1.88 1.52 -18.78
C LEU A 93 1.62 1.60 -17.27
N MET A 94 0.62 2.37 -16.89
CA MET A 94 0.21 2.54 -15.49
C MET A 94 -0.29 1.22 -14.90
N VAL A 95 -1.16 0.53 -15.60
CA VAL A 95 -1.68 -0.78 -15.17
C VAL A 95 -0.56 -1.81 -15.11
N GLY A 96 0.35 -1.80 -16.08
CA GLY A 96 1.51 -2.68 -16.07
C GLY A 96 2.39 -2.50 -14.85
N LEU A 97 2.69 -1.26 -14.47
CA LEU A 97 3.47 -0.99 -13.27
C LEU A 97 2.69 -1.33 -11.99
N ALA A 98 1.38 -1.10 -11.96
CA ALA A 98 0.55 -1.51 -10.84
C ALA A 98 0.58 -3.03 -10.66
N LEU A 99 0.54 -3.79 -11.74
CA LEU A 99 0.69 -5.25 -11.70
C LEU A 99 2.06 -5.66 -11.18
N ASP A 100 3.12 -4.97 -11.58
CA ASP A 100 4.47 -5.24 -11.07
C ASP A 100 4.55 -5.01 -9.56
N ILE A 101 3.91 -3.96 -9.06
CA ILE A 101 3.81 -3.69 -7.62
C ILE A 101 3.07 -4.84 -6.92
N LEU A 102 1.92 -5.25 -7.45
CA LEU A 102 1.14 -6.34 -6.87
C LEU A 102 1.93 -7.65 -6.85
N ASP A 103 2.64 -7.96 -7.93
CA ASP A 103 3.45 -9.18 -8.02
C ASP A 103 4.56 -9.21 -6.95
N VAL A 104 5.23 -8.08 -6.75
CA VAL A 104 6.28 -7.96 -5.71
C VAL A 104 5.67 -8.10 -4.31
N LEU A 105 4.51 -7.49 -4.07
CA LEU A 105 3.82 -7.59 -2.79
C LEU A 105 3.37 -9.03 -2.51
N ILE A 106 2.84 -9.72 -3.51
CA ILE A 106 2.42 -11.12 -3.38
C ILE A 106 3.62 -12.03 -3.08
N ALA A 107 4.75 -11.78 -3.73
CA ALA A 107 5.97 -12.56 -3.51
C ALA A 107 6.58 -12.35 -2.10
N ASN A 108 6.16 -11.31 -1.38
CA ASN A 108 6.67 -10.95 -0.05
C ASN A 108 5.53 -10.88 0.98
N ASP A 109 4.62 -11.82 0.92
CA ASP A 109 3.43 -11.87 1.78
C ASP A 109 3.74 -12.19 3.24
N ASP A 110 4.83 -12.88 3.52
CA ASP A 110 5.28 -13.19 4.87
C ASP A 110 6.30 -12.14 5.31
N ILE A 111 5.88 -11.23 6.19
CA ILE A 111 6.77 -10.18 6.71
C ILE A 111 7.58 -10.72 7.89
N THR A 112 6.89 -11.39 8.80
CA THR A 112 7.50 -12.17 9.90
C THR A 112 6.62 -13.38 10.13
N GLY A 113 7.08 -14.36 10.91
CA GLY A 113 6.27 -15.53 11.23
C GLY A 113 4.94 -15.23 11.92
N ALA A 114 4.70 -13.99 12.34
CA ALA A 114 3.48 -13.56 13.01
C ALA A 114 2.69 -12.49 12.23
N ILE A 115 3.19 -12.07 11.07
CA ILE A 115 2.58 -11.00 10.28
C ILE A 115 2.51 -11.42 8.82
N ASP A 116 1.30 -11.54 8.31
CA ASP A 116 1.03 -11.80 6.91
C ASP A 116 0.47 -10.56 6.22
N MET A 117 0.82 -10.36 4.98
CA MET A 117 0.32 -9.28 4.15
C MET A 117 -0.16 -9.83 2.82
N THR A 118 -1.38 -9.46 2.44
CA THR A 118 -1.94 -9.88 1.15
C THR A 118 -2.49 -8.66 0.42
N PRO A 119 -2.04 -8.38 -0.81
CA PRO A 119 -2.68 -7.34 -1.61
C PRO A 119 -4.12 -7.71 -1.91
N SER A 120 -5.05 -6.78 -1.64
CA SER A 120 -6.47 -6.97 -1.97
C SER A 120 -6.77 -6.62 -3.42
N GLY A 121 -5.84 -5.95 -4.08
CA GLY A 121 -5.95 -5.53 -5.46
C GLY A 121 -5.75 -4.04 -5.65
N ALA A 122 -5.79 -3.62 -6.91
CA ALA A 122 -5.71 -2.23 -7.30
C ALA A 122 -7.06 -1.78 -7.86
N GLY A 123 -7.46 -0.56 -7.56
CA GLY A 123 -8.72 0.00 -8.04
C GLY A 123 -8.66 1.51 -8.16
N GLY A 124 -9.74 2.09 -8.74
CA GLY A 124 -9.79 3.53 -8.92
C GLY A 124 -8.76 4.05 -9.91
N PHE A 125 -8.46 3.27 -10.94
CA PHE A 125 -7.55 3.72 -12.00
C PHE A 125 -8.09 4.97 -12.67
N GLY A 126 -7.28 6.00 -12.70
CA GLY A 126 -7.65 7.30 -13.25
C GLY A 126 -6.87 8.40 -12.59
N LEU A 127 -7.57 9.37 -12.01
CA LEU A 127 -6.95 10.50 -11.33
C LEU A 127 -6.89 10.25 -9.83
N VAL A 128 -5.71 10.38 -9.26
CA VAL A 128 -5.48 10.36 -7.82
C VAL A 128 -4.92 11.70 -7.39
N MET A 129 -5.28 12.13 -6.18
CA MET A 129 -4.82 13.40 -5.64
C MET A 129 -3.52 13.20 -4.86
N ALA A 130 -2.50 13.96 -5.21
CA ALA A 130 -1.25 14.01 -4.46
C ALA A 130 -1.41 14.85 -3.18
N PRO A 131 -0.46 14.74 -2.23
CA PRO A 131 -0.51 15.51 -0.97
C PRO A 131 -0.53 17.03 -1.18
N ASP A 132 0.02 17.52 -2.27
CA ASP A 132 0.03 18.95 -2.63
C ASP A 132 -1.25 19.43 -3.33
N GLY A 133 -2.24 18.56 -3.52
CA GLY A 133 -3.50 18.87 -4.16
C GLY A 133 -3.52 18.72 -5.67
N ARG A 134 -2.40 18.39 -6.30
CA ARG A 134 -2.36 18.13 -7.75
C ARG A 134 -2.92 16.74 -8.04
N TYR A 135 -3.43 16.54 -9.25
CA TYR A 135 -3.88 15.25 -9.72
C TYR A 135 -2.80 14.52 -10.51
N PHE A 136 -2.71 13.23 -10.28
CA PHE A 136 -1.84 12.32 -11.01
C PHE A 136 -2.66 11.20 -11.63
N CYS A 137 -2.17 10.62 -12.71
CA CYS A 137 -2.70 9.35 -13.19
C CYS A 137 -2.19 8.25 -12.28
N GLY A 138 -3.07 7.44 -11.75
CA GLY A 138 -2.68 6.39 -10.82
C GLY A 138 -3.86 5.54 -10.37
N CYS A 139 -3.69 4.93 -9.23
CA CYS A 139 -4.70 4.08 -8.62
C CYS A 139 -4.49 3.98 -7.11
N ILE A 140 -5.46 3.34 -6.45
CA ILE A 140 -5.36 2.98 -5.03
C ILE A 140 -5.08 1.48 -4.95
N ILE A 141 -4.07 1.10 -4.16
CA ILE A 141 -3.76 -0.29 -3.87
C ILE A 141 -4.03 -0.54 -2.39
N ASN A 142 -4.88 -1.52 -2.13
CA ASN A 142 -5.24 -1.91 -0.77
C ASN A 142 -4.50 -3.19 -0.39
N LEU A 143 -3.98 -3.21 0.84
CA LEU A 143 -3.30 -4.36 1.43
C LEU A 143 -4.06 -4.80 2.67
N THR A 144 -4.25 -6.10 2.80
CA THR A 144 -4.79 -6.67 4.03
C THR A 144 -3.63 -7.24 4.83
N VAL A 145 -3.51 -6.80 6.08
CA VAL A 145 -2.47 -7.26 7.01
C VAL A 145 -3.15 -8.03 8.14
N MET A 146 -2.58 -9.17 8.48
CA MET A 146 -3.01 -9.96 9.61
C MET A 146 -1.84 -10.14 10.57
N GLU A 147 -2.03 -9.73 11.83
CA GLU A 147 -1.03 -9.87 12.88
C GLU A 147 -1.57 -10.78 13.97
N PHE A 148 -0.77 -11.80 14.32
CA PHE A 148 -1.06 -12.65 15.48
C PHE A 148 -0.44 -12.02 16.72
N ILE A 149 -1.27 -11.79 17.73
CA ILE A 149 -0.87 -11.11 18.98
C ILE A 149 -1.23 -12.04 20.14
N ASN A 150 -0.23 -12.36 20.93
CA ASN A 150 -0.40 -13.12 22.16
C ASN A 150 -0.83 -12.24 23.33
#